data_ac62f58fc532a0e9f12e3f5706f2f0ae
#
_entry.id   ac62f58fc532a0e9f12e3f5706f2f0ae
#
_cell.length_a   1.000
_cell.length_b   1.000
_cell.length_c   1.000
_cell.angle_alpha   90.00
_cell.angle_beta   90.00
_cell.angle_gamma   90.00
#
_symmetry.space_group_name_H-M   'P 1'
#
loop_
_entity.id
_entity.type
_entity.pdbx_description
1 polymer ?
#
loop_
_entity_poly.entity_id
_entity_poly.type
_entity_poly.pdbx_seq_one_letter_code
_entity_poly.pdbx_strand_id
1 'polypeptide(L)'
;MRLFGYARVSTSRQSLDLQVKALKNEGVRANRIFTDKISGSHLDREGLQMLRLKVEEGDVILVKKLDRLGRDTADMIQLIKEFDDMGVAIRFLDDGISTEGTMGKMVVTILSAVAQAERQRILERTNEGRLEAKAKGIKFGRKPSVDKEKVRTLRSQGVGATEIARQLNIGRSTVYKVLELNQTSQIEPEMG
;
A
#
# COMPACT_ATOMS: atom_id res chain seq x y z
N MET A 1 14.08 -23.78 17.70
CA MET A 1 14.00 -23.72 16.21
C MET A 1 12.93 -24.67 15.76
N ARG A 2 11.83 -24.16 15.21
CA ARG A 2 10.72 -24.93 14.62
C ARG A 2 10.69 -24.63 13.12
N LEU A 3 10.27 -25.61 12.30
CA LEU A 3 10.05 -25.42 10.88
C LEU A 3 8.59 -25.11 10.59
N PHE A 4 8.35 -24.04 9.86
CA PHE A 4 7.06 -23.65 9.32
C PHE A 4 7.12 -23.67 7.80
N GLY A 5 5.98 -23.80 7.14
CA GLY A 5 5.89 -23.78 5.69
C GLY A 5 4.87 -22.77 5.22
N TYR A 6 5.19 -22.07 4.13
CA TYR A 6 4.25 -21.19 3.46
C TYR A 6 4.14 -21.53 1.98
N ALA A 7 2.91 -21.65 1.48
CA ALA A 7 2.64 -21.93 0.08
C ALA A 7 1.51 -21.03 -0.44
N ARG A 8 1.71 -20.48 -1.66
CA ARG A 8 0.77 -19.54 -2.27
C ARG A 8 0.54 -19.88 -3.75
N VAL A 9 -0.72 -19.79 -4.18
CA VAL A 9 -1.11 -19.95 -5.59
C VAL A 9 -2.15 -18.90 -6.01
N SER A 10 -2.15 -18.55 -7.30
CA SER A 10 -3.19 -17.67 -7.87
C SER A 10 -4.46 -18.42 -8.25
N THR A 11 -4.33 -19.61 -8.87
CA THR A 11 -5.51 -20.34 -9.41
C THR A 11 -5.40 -21.86 -9.37
N SER A 12 -4.21 -22.45 -9.44
CA SER A 12 -4.03 -23.88 -9.63
C SER A 12 -3.91 -24.64 -8.32
N ARG A 13 -4.89 -25.49 -8.03
CA ARG A 13 -4.88 -26.42 -6.89
C ARG A 13 -3.68 -27.39 -6.97
N GLN A 14 -3.39 -27.92 -8.16
CA GLN A 14 -2.27 -28.84 -8.38
C GLN A 14 -0.91 -28.20 -8.01
N SER A 15 -0.72 -26.90 -8.30
CA SER A 15 0.50 -26.19 -7.91
C SER A 15 0.63 -26.03 -6.40
N LEU A 16 -0.47 -25.89 -5.67
CA LEU A 16 -0.47 -25.84 -4.21
C LEU A 16 -0.05 -27.16 -3.59
N ASP A 17 -0.63 -28.27 -4.09
CA ASP A 17 -0.34 -29.61 -3.58
C ASP A 17 1.15 -29.98 -3.77
N LEU A 18 1.76 -29.58 -4.89
CA LEU A 18 3.19 -29.76 -5.14
C LEU A 18 4.06 -28.96 -4.16
N GLN A 19 3.68 -27.72 -3.85
CA GLN A 19 4.39 -26.91 -2.86
C GLN A 19 4.28 -27.53 -1.45
N VAL A 20 3.08 -27.90 -1.04
CA VAL A 20 2.83 -28.55 0.27
C VAL A 20 3.61 -29.86 0.39
N LYS A 21 3.66 -30.67 -0.69
CA LYS A 21 4.46 -31.89 -0.71
C LYS A 21 5.95 -31.61 -0.53
N ALA A 22 6.49 -30.62 -1.24
CA ALA A 22 7.88 -30.22 -1.08
C ALA A 22 8.20 -29.80 0.35
N LEU A 23 7.36 -28.96 0.97
CA LEU A 23 7.52 -28.53 2.36
C LEU A 23 7.48 -29.70 3.35
N LYS A 24 6.61 -30.67 3.16
CA LYS A 24 6.55 -31.89 3.99
C LYS A 24 7.81 -32.73 3.84
N ASN A 25 8.35 -32.86 2.63
CA ASN A 25 9.60 -33.60 2.38
C ASN A 25 10.79 -32.97 3.10
N GLU A 26 10.79 -31.65 3.30
CA GLU A 26 11.79 -30.92 4.08
C GLU A 26 11.52 -30.96 5.61
N GLY A 27 10.59 -31.81 6.06
CA GLY A 27 10.33 -32.05 7.47
C GLY A 27 9.32 -31.08 8.12
N VAL A 28 8.65 -30.23 7.37
CA VAL A 28 7.60 -29.37 7.93
C VAL A 28 6.37 -30.18 8.30
N ARG A 29 5.95 -30.10 9.55
CA ARG A 29 4.74 -30.76 10.03
C ARG A 29 3.48 -30.18 9.37
N ALA A 30 2.51 -31.01 9.05
CA ALA A 30 1.30 -30.59 8.33
C ALA A 30 0.54 -29.44 9.02
N ASN A 31 0.50 -29.41 10.36
CA ASN A 31 -0.15 -28.37 11.15
C ASN A 31 0.67 -27.05 11.23
N ARG A 32 1.84 -27.00 10.62
CA ARG A 32 2.70 -25.82 10.51
C ARG A 32 2.86 -25.34 9.07
N ILE A 33 2.05 -25.83 8.14
CA ILE A 33 2.01 -25.39 6.75
C ILE A 33 0.80 -24.49 6.58
N PHE A 34 1.06 -23.24 6.21
CA PHE A 34 0.04 -22.22 5.95
C PHE A 34 -0.06 -21.97 4.46
N THR A 35 -1.28 -21.81 3.97
CA THR A 35 -1.51 -21.72 2.53
C THR A 35 -2.46 -20.58 2.21
N ASP A 36 -2.17 -19.85 1.13
CA ASP A 36 -3.04 -18.81 0.59
C ASP A 36 -3.38 -19.09 -0.86
N LYS A 37 -4.65 -18.87 -1.21
CA LYS A 37 -5.13 -18.93 -2.57
C LYS A 37 -5.65 -17.55 -2.96
N ILE A 38 -4.91 -16.85 -3.83
CA ILE A 38 -5.29 -15.52 -4.31
C ILE A 38 -6.28 -15.69 -5.46
N SER A 39 -7.55 -15.37 -5.24
CA SER A 39 -8.55 -15.20 -6.29
C SER A 39 -8.85 -13.71 -6.43
N GLY A 40 -8.96 -13.23 -7.67
CA GLY A 40 -8.97 -11.84 -8.14
C GLY A 40 -9.55 -10.71 -7.26
N SER A 41 -10.52 -10.97 -6.38
CA SER A 41 -11.12 -9.95 -5.50
C SER A 41 -10.77 -10.12 -4.02
N HIS A 42 -10.25 -11.27 -3.59
CA HIS A 42 -9.89 -11.52 -2.19
C HIS A 42 -8.40 -11.33 -1.99
N LEU A 43 -8.06 -10.17 -1.42
CA LEU A 43 -6.69 -9.79 -1.07
C LEU A 43 -6.25 -10.37 0.27
N ASP A 44 -7.14 -11.09 0.96
CA ASP A 44 -6.88 -11.63 2.28
C ASP A 44 -5.89 -12.79 2.22
N ARG A 45 -4.83 -12.66 2.99
CA ARG A 45 -3.77 -13.66 3.17
C ARG A 45 -3.88 -14.23 4.58
N GLU A 46 -4.99 -14.92 4.83
CA GLU A 46 -5.27 -15.52 6.15
C GLU A 46 -4.15 -16.48 6.57
N GLY A 47 -3.65 -17.27 5.63
CA GLY A 47 -2.54 -18.20 5.89
C GLY A 47 -1.27 -17.45 6.31
N LEU A 48 -0.91 -16.35 5.65
CA LEU A 48 0.23 -15.53 6.04
C LEU A 48 0.02 -14.84 7.39
N GLN A 49 -1.19 -14.34 7.65
CA GLN A 49 -1.52 -13.72 8.94
C GLN A 49 -1.42 -14.73 10.08
N MET A 50 -1.93 -15.94 9.88
CA MET A 50 -1.81 -17.02 10.85
C MET A 50 -0.35 -17.44 11.05
N LEU A 51 0.45 -17.48 9.99
CA LEU A 51 1.88 -17.77 10.09
C LEU A 51 2.58 -16.73 10.97
N ARG A 52 2.35 -15.42 10.76
CA ARG A 52 2.89 -14.32 11.57
C ARG A 52 2.60 -14.49 13.07
N LEU A 53 1.39 -14.93 13.40
CA LEU A 53 0.97 -15.16 14.80
C LEU A 53 1.58 -16.41 15.44
N LYS A 54 2.09 -17.34 14.63
CA LYS A 54 2.59 -18.64 15.11
C LYS A 54 4.10 -18.75 15.20
N VAL A 55 4.82 -17.95 14.42
CA VAL A 55 6.28 -17.96 14.43
C VAL A 55 6.83 -17.16 15.61
N GLU A 56 7.97 -17.59 16.11
CA GLU A 56 8.72 -16.95 17.19
C GLU A 56 10.19 -16.83 16.80
N GLU A 57 10.93 -15.99 17.51
CA GLU A 57 12.37 -15.84 17.30
C GLU A 57 13.10 -17.21 17.25
N GLY A 58 14.00 -17.36 16.30
CA GLY A 58 14.75 -18.59 16.05
C GLY A 58 14.00 -19.66 15.25
N ASP A 59 12.77 -19.39 14.78
CA ASP A 59 12.07 -20.27 13.86
C ASP A 59 12.50 -20.05 12.40
N VAL A 60 12.21 -21.04 11.54
CA VAL A 60 12.53 -20.98 10.12
C VAL A 60 11.28 -21.23 9.28
N ILE A 61 11.02 -20.35 8.34
CA ILE A 61 9.93 -20.48 7.36
C ILE A 61 10.50 -21.04 6.05
N LEU A 62 9.98 -22.17 5.59
CA LEU A 62 10.31 -22.76 4.31
C LEU A 62 9.29 -22.31 3.26
N VAL A 63 9.78 -21.82 2.13
CA VAL A 63 8.99 -21.43 0.96
C VAL A 63 9.58 -22.11 -0.26
N LYS A 64 8.76 -22.58 -1.18
CA LYS A 64 9.30 -23.30 -2.33
C LYS A 64 10.16 -22.42 -3.23
N LYS A 65 9.69 -21.20 -3.56
CA LYS A 65 10.38 -20.21 -4.40
C LYS A 65 10.13 -18.79 -3.91
N LEU A 66 11.01 -17.87 -4.26
CA LEU A 66 10.90 -16.44 -3.95
C LEU A 66 9.54 -15.85 -4.37
N ASP A 67 9.08 -16.16 -5.57
CA ASP A 67 7.81 -15.67 -6.13
C ASP A 67 6.56 -16.22 -5.42
N ARG A 68 6.73 -17.14 -4.50
CA ARG A 68 5.66 -17.72 -3.67
C ARG A 68 5.48 -17.04 -2.33
N LEU A 69 6.42 -16.21 -1.91
CA LEU A 69 6.33 -15.48 -0.65
C LEU A 69 5.48 -14.20 -0.82
N GLY A 70 5.88 -13.31 -1.71
CA GLY A 70 5.22 -12.02 -1.97
C GLY A 70 4.27 -12.05 -3.18
N ARG A 71 3.45 -11.00 -3.34
CA ARG A 71 2.63 -10.75 -4.54
C ARG A 71 3.45 -10.18 -5.68
N ASP A 72 4.39 -9.36 -5.32
CA ASP A 72 5.38 -8.73 -6.18
C ASP A 72 6.73 -8.66 -5.45
N THR A 73 7.73 -8.14 -6.12
CA THR A 73 9.08 -8.03 -5.57
C THR A 73 9.13 -7.15 -4.32
N ALA A 74 8.38 -6.05 -4.29
CA ALA A 74 8.37 -5.13 -3.15
C ALA A 74 7.73 -5.77 -1.90
N ASP A 75 6.57 -6.44 -2.07
CA ASP A 75 5.89 -7.18 -1.01
C ASP A 75 6.77 -8.34 -0.49
N MET A 76 7.45 -9.06 -1.38
CA MET A 76 8.38 -10.13 -1.00
C MET A 76 9.53 -9.60 -0.14
N ILE A 77 10.16 -8.50 -0.54
CA ILE A 77 11.28 -7.91 0.20
C ILE A 77 10.82 -7.38 1.57
N GLN A 78 9.63 -6.76 1.60
CA GLN A 78 9.04 -6.29 2.85
C GLN A 78 8.76 -7.44 3.81
N LEU A 79 8.26 -8.58 3.33
CA LEU A 79 8.01 -9.76 4.14
C LEU A 79 9.31 -10.39 4.67
N ILE A 80 10.34 -10.46 3.81
CA ILE A 80 11.66 -10.96 4.24
C ILE A 80 12.20 -10.10 5.39
N LYS A 81 12.12 -8.77 5.25
CA LYS A 81 12.56 -7.85 6.30
C LYS A 81 11.72 -7.98 7.57
N GLU A 82 10.40 -8.05 7.45
CA GLU A 82 9.50 -8.21 8.58
C GLU A 82 9.85 -9.46 9.42
N PHE A 83 10.04 -10.60 8.77
CA PHE A 83 10.43 -11.83 9.47
C PHE A 83 11.85 -11.78 10.04
N ASP A 84 12.80 -11.13 9.37
CA ASP A 84 14.14 -10.91 9.90
C ASP A 84 14.11 -10.03 11.16
N ASP A 85 13.32 -8.97 11.17
CA ASP A 85 13.08 -8.09 12.33
C ASP A 85 12.44 -8.87 13.52
N MET A 86 11.66 -9.94 13.22
CA MET A 86 11.10 -10.87 14.22
C MET A 86 12.10 -11.94 14.67
N GLY A 87 13.31 -11.97 14.13
CA GLY A 87 14.29 -13.03 14.39
C GLY A 87 13.94 -14.38 13.75
N VAL A 88 13.09 -14.37 12.71
CA VAL A 88 12.62 -15.56 11.97
C VAL A 88 13.30 -15.61 10.61
N ALA A 89 13.98 -16.71 10.33
CA ALA A 89 14.63 -16.90 9.03
C ALA A 89 13.69 -17.46 7.98
N ILE A 90 13.99 -17.18 6.70
CA ILE A 90 13.27 -17.74 5.56
C ILE A 90 14.27 -18.51 4.69
N ARG A 91 13.86 -19.72 4.25
CA ARG A 91 14.62 -20.56 3.34
C ARG A 91 13.79 -20.85 2.09
N PHE A 92 14.35 -20.53 0.91
CA PHE A 92 13.76 -20.79 -0.39
C PHE A 92 14.36 -22.05 -0.99
N LEU A 93 13.54 -23.10 -1.14
CA LEU A 93 14.00 -24.46 -1.45
C LEU A 93 14.60 -24.57 -2.85
N ASP A 94 13.88 -24.10 -3.86
CA ASP A 94 14.30 -24.23 -5.26
C ASP A 94 15.39 -23.20 -5.65
N ASP A 95 15.42 -22.04 -4.96
CA ASP A 95 16.34 -20.95 -5.26
C ASP A 95 17.68 -21.07 -4.48
N GLY A 96 17.75 -21.97 -3.50
CA GLY A 96 18.93 -22.16 -2.66
C GLY A 96 19.30 -20.96 -1.80
N ILE A 97 18.37 -20.04 -1.58
CA ILE A 97 18.56 -18.81 -0.80
C ILE A 97 18.03 -19.01 0.61
N SER A 98 18.79 -18.54 1.60
CA SER A 98 18.37 -18.51 3.01
C SER A 98 18.73 -17.15 3.62
N THR A 99 17.86 -16.67 4.51
CA THR A 99 18.14 -15.47 5.33
C THR A 99 18.82 -15.82 6.65
N GLU A 100 19.18 -17.08 6.86
CA GLU A 100 19.87 -17.56 8.07
C GLU A 100 21.34 -17.10 8.10
N GLY A 101 21.82 -16.80 9.31
CA GLY A 101 23.22 -16.49 9.57
C GLY A 101 23.72 -15.20 8.92
N THR A 102 25.05 -15.03 8.90
CA THR A 102 25.69 -13.80 8.42
C THR A 102 25.45 -13.55 6.92
N MET A 103 25.53 -14.59 6.11
CA MET A 103 25.24 -14.49 4.66
C MET A 103 23.78 -14.15 4.40
N GLY A 104 22.87 -14.70 5.19
CA GLY A 104 21.45 -14.38 5.12
C GLY A 104 21.16 -12.91 5.42
N LYS A 105 21.78 -12.36 6.46
CA LYS A 105 21.68 -10.92 6.75
C LYS A 105 22.19 -10.05 5.61
N MET A 106 23.24 -10.46 4.93
CA MET A 106 23.73 -9.77 3.74
C MET A 106 22.69 -9.79 2.61
N VAL A 107 22.05 -10.93 2.36
CA VAL A 107 20.96 -11.05 1.38
C VAL A 107 19.80 -10.12 1.73
N VAL A 108 19.33 -10.11 2.98
CA VAL A 108 18.26 -9.20 3.45
C VAL A 108 18.65 -7.73 3.22
N THR A 109 19.89 -7.36 3.54
CA THR A 109 20.40 -6.00 3.36
C THR A 109 20.40 -5.59 1.89
N ILE A 110 20.88 -6.44 0.99
CA ILE A 110 20.90 -6.17 -0.45
C ILE A 110 19.46 -6.03 -1.00
N LEU A 111 18.58 -6.96 -0.66
CA LEU A 111 17.18 -6.92 -1.08
C LEU A 111 16.47 -5.64 -0.57
N SER A 112 16.73 -5.25 0.67
CA SER A 112 16.18 -4.02 1.26
C SER A 112 16.67 -2.78 0.53
N ALA A 113 17.95 -2.71 0.16
CA ALA A 113 18.52 -1.60 -0.60
C ALA A 113 17.90 -1.51 -2.02
N VAL A 114 17.70 -2.66 -2.68
CA VAL A 114 17.02 -2.72 -3.99
C VAL A 114 15.57 -2.22 -3.88
N ALA A 115 14.82 -2.66 -2.88
CA ALA A 115 13.44 -2.20 -2.66
C ALA A 115 13.37 -0.69 -2.41
N GLN A 116 14.31 -0.15 -1.65
CA GLN A 116 14.38 1.28 -1.38
C GLN A 116 14.69 2.08 -2.64
N ALA A 117 15.61 1.62 -3.48
CA ALA A 117 15.95 2.24 -4.74
C ALA A 117 14.76 2.24 -5.72
N GLU A 118 14.05 1.11 -5.84
CA GLU A 118 12.84 1.01 -6.66
C GLU A 118 11.73 1.95 -6.18
N ARG A 119 11.49 2.01 -4.86
CA ARG A 119 10.51 2.94 -4.28
C ARG A 119 10.86 4.39 -4.58
N GLN A 120 12.14 4.75 -4.48
CA GLN A 120 12.62 6.10 -4.78
C GLN A 120 12.38 6.45 -6.25
N ARG A 121 12.71 5.57 -7.20
CA ARG A 121 12.45 5.75 -8.63
C ARG A 121 10.96 5.95 -8.95
N ILE A 122 10.09 5.18 -8.30
CA ILE A 122 8.63 5.31 -8.47
C ILE A 122 8.16 6.69 -7.98
N LEU A 123 8.66 7.16 -6.84
CA LEU A 123 8.33 8.47 -6.29
C LEU A 123 8.82 9.60 -7.21
N GLU A 124 10.05 9.52 -7.70
CA GLU A 124 10.62 10.50 -8.64
C GLU A 124 9.80 10.59 -9.92
N ARG A 125 9.54 9.45 -10.59
CA ARG A 125 8.72 9.39 -11.80
C ARG A 125 7.30 9.93 -11.58
N THR A 126 6.70 9.60 -10.43
CA THR A 126 5.37 10.08 -10.09
C THR A 126 5.37 11.59 -9.85
N ASN A 127 6.40 12.11 -9.19
CA ASN A 127 6.53 13.54 -8.93
C ASN A 127 6.79 14.32 -10.22
N GLU A 128 7.66 13.84 -11.10
CA GLU A 128 7.87 14.41 -12.44
C GLU A 128 6.58 14.49 -13.24
N GLY A 129 5.81 13.38 -13.30
CA GLY A 129 4.52 13.35 -13.97
C GLY A 129 3.49 14.32 -13.36
N ARG A 130 3.52 14.52 -12.03
CA ARG A 130 2.67 15.52 -11.36
C ARG A 130 3.08 16.95 -11.67
N LEU A 131 4.38 17.24 -11.74
CA LEU A 131 4.90 18.56 -12.10
C LEU A 131 4.55 18.89 -13.55
N GLU A 132 4.73 17.95 -14.47
CA GLU A 132 4.35 18.12 -15.87
C GLU A 132 2.84 18.35 -16.04
N ALA A 133 2.01 17.57 -15.38
CA ALA A 133 0.57 17.74 -15.41
C ALA A 133 0.14 19.10 -14.82
N LYS A 134 0.80 19.56 -13.74
CA LYS A 134 0.58 20.88 -13.15
C LYS A 134 0.99 22.01 -14.11
N ALA A 135 2.09 21.85 -14.83
CA ALA A 135 2.53 22.81 -15.86
C ALA A 135 1.52 22.89 -17.03
N LYS A 136 0.86 21.76 -17.36
CA LYS A 136 -0.24 21.71 -18.34
C LYS A 136 -1.60 22.23 -17.79
N GLY A 137 -1.63 22.82 -16.58
CA GLY A 137 -2.82 23.38 -15.96
C GLY A 137 -3.77 22.37 -15.29
N ILE A 138 -3.38 21.12 -15.16
CA ILE A 138 -4.19 20.10 -14.50
C ILE A 138 -4.17 20.36 -12.98
N LYS A 139 -5.36 20.59 -12.43
CA LYS A 139 -5.54 20.79 -10.99
C LYS A 139 -5.74 19.45 -10.29
N PHE A 140 -4.86 19.15 -9.34
CA PHE A 140 -4.96 17.96 -8.47
C PHE A 140 -5.84 18.26 -7.25
N GLY A 141 -6.37 17.20 -6.67
CA GLY A 141 -7.21 17.25 -5.48
C GLY A 141 -8.69 17.01 -5.78
N ARG A 142 -9.49 17.08 -4.72
CA ARG A 142 -10.95 16.92 -4.83
C ARG A 142 -11.52 18.09 -5.64
N LYS A 143 -12.34 17.79 -6.66
CA LYS A 143 -13.06 18.83 -7.40
C LYS A 143 -13.88 19.68 -6.42
N PRO A 144 -13.90 21.02 -6.59
CA PRO A 144 -14.74 21.86 -5.78
C PRO A 144 -16.20 21.37 -5.87
N SER A 145 -16.78 20.99 -4.75
CA SER A 145 -18.18 20.52 -4.69
C SER A 145 -19.18 21.68 -4.60
N VAL A 146 -18.67 22.89 -4.45
CA VAL A 146 -19.48 24.10 -4.28
C VAL A 146 -19.23 25.03 -5.46
N ASP A 147 -20.29 25.34 -6.18
CA ASP A 147 -20.28 26.36 -7.22
C ASP A 147 -20.27 27.76 -6.59
N LYS A 148 -19.07 28.31 -6.48
CA LYS A 148 -18.83 29.61 -5.84
C LYS A 148 -19.52 30.75 -6.59
N GLU A 149 -19.62 30.68 -7.91
CA GLU A 149 -20.27 31.71 -8.71
C GLU A 149 -21.75 31.71 -8.49
N LYS A 150 -22.38 30.55 -8.40
CA LYS A 150 -23.79 30.40 -8.11
C LYS A 150 -24.17 30.94 -6.73
N VAL A 151 -23.30 30.73 -5.72
CA VAL A 151 -23.45 31.34 -4.39
C VAL A 151 -23.43 32.87 -4.47
N ARG A 152 -22.51 33.44 -5.26
CA ARG A 152 -22.37 34.90 -5.44
C ARG A 152 -23.56 35.49 -6.19
N THR A 153 -24.00 34.87 -7.27
CA THR A 153 -25.14 35.30 -8.03
C THR A 153 -26.43 35.34 -7.20
N LEU A 154 -26.69 34.30 -6.42
CA LEU A 154 -27.84 34.28 -5.52
C LEU A 154 -27.73 35.36 -4.44
N ARG A 155 -26.55 35.65 -3.96
CA ARG A 155 -26.33 36.70 -2.97
C ARG A 155 -26.58 38.10 -3.59
N SER A 156 -26.11 38.37 -4.80
CA SER A 156 -26.35 39.65 -5.51
C SER A 156 -27.83 39.87 -5.82
N GLN A 157 -28.61 38.80 -5.96
CA GLN A 157 -30.07 38.83 -6.11
C GLN A 157 -30.81 39.06 -4.79
N GLY A 158 -30.09 39.31 -3.65
CA GLY A 158 -30.70 39.58 -2.36
C GLY A 158 -31.06 38.31 -1.54
N VAL A 159 -30.74 37.11 -2.04
CA VAL A 159 -31.07 35.87 -1.34
C VAL A 159 -30.26 35.74 -0.07
N GLY A 160 -30.90 35.40 1.04
CA GLY A 160 -30.24 35.24 2.34
C GLY A 160 -29.37 33.97 2.42
N ALA A 161 -28.30 34.01 3.22
CA ALA A 161 -27.33 32.91 3.33
C ALA A 161 -27.96 31.55 3.70
N THR A 162 -29.03 31.56 4.51
CA THR A 162 -29.75 30.33 4.90
C THR A 162 -30.48 29.71 3.71
N GLU A 163 -31.09 30.55 2.85
CA GLU A 163 -31.80 30.11 1.69
C GLU A 163 -30.83 29.63 0.59
N ILE A 164 -29.72 30.32 0.39
CA ILE A 164 -28.63 29.87 -0.51
C ILE A 164 -28.12 28.48 -0.09
N ALA A 165 -27.90 28.29 1.22
CA ALA A 165 -27.47 27.00 1.77
C ALA A 165 -28.46 25.88 1.45
N ARG A 166 -29.77 26.17 1.55
CA ARG A 166 -30.85 25.22 1.26
C ARG A 166 -30.93 24.90 -0.25
N GLN A 167 -30.90 25.92 -1.09
CA GLN A 167 -31.03 25.76 -2.56
C GLN A 167 -29.86 25.00 -3.18
N LEU A 168 -28.64 25.22 -2.67
CA LEU A 168 -27.43 24.57 -3.20
C LEU A 168 -27.03 23.31 -2.43
N ASN A 169 -27.81 22.91 -1.44
CA ASN A 169 -27.54 21.76 -0.56
C ASN A 169 -26.14 21.79 0.05
N ILE A 170 -25.72 22.95 0.60
CA ILE A 170 -24.42 23.17 1.23
C ILE A 170 -24.60 23.73 2.65
N GLY A 171 -23.55 23.63 3.48
CA GLY A 171 -23.60 24.20 4.83
C GLY A 171 -23.62 25.74 4.82
N ARG A 172 -24.36 26.37 5.75
CA ARG A 172 -24.36 27.84 5.93
C ARG A 172 -22.94 28.41 6.12
N SER A 173 -22.13 27.73 6.88
CA SER A 173 -20.70 28.09 7.07
C SER A 173 -19.94 28.14 5.74
N THR A 174 -20.25 27.25 4.81
CA THR A 174 -19.67 27.24 3.45
C THR A 174 -20.10 28.46 2.65
N VAL A 175 -21.36 28.88 2.75
CA VAL A 175 -21.86 30.09 2.09
C VAL A 175 -21.10 31.32 2.58
N TYR A 176 -20.98 31.52 3.90
CA TYR A 176 -20.21 32.62 4.48
C TYR A 176 -18.75 32.58 4.03
N LYS A 177 -18.09 31.43 4.09
CA LYS A 177 -16.70 31.28 3.66
C LYS A 177 -16.49 31.66 2.18
N VAL A 178 -17.44 31.35 1.30
CA VAL A 178 -17.37 31.76 -0.12
C VAL A 178 -17.55 33.25 -0.30
N LEU A 179 -18.36 33.89 0.54
CA LEU A 179 -18.63 35.35 0.50
C LEU A 179 -17.49 36.15 1.13
N GLU A 180 -16.89 35.70 2.23
CA GLU A 180 -15.74 36.34 2.91
C GLU A 180 -14.49 36.38 2.06
N LEU A 181 -14.22 35.35 1.28
CA LEU A 181 -13.07 35.30 0.37
C LEU A 181 -13.05 36.41 -0.69
N ASN A 182 -14.15 37.17 -0.85
CA ASN A 182 -14.20 38.31 -1.77
C ASN A 182 -13.88 39.64 -1.12
N GLN A 183 -13.96 39.76 0.19
CA GLN A 183 -13.61 41.03 0.86
C GLN A 183 -12.08 41.21 0.95
N THR A 184 -11.32 40.11 0.98
CA THR A 184 -9.85 40.15 1.06
C THR A 184 -9.19 40.40 -0.30
N SER A 185 -9.90 40.21 -1.42
CA SER A 185 -9.35 40.40 -2.79
C SER A 185 -9.57 41.81 -3.35
N GLN A 186 -10.18 42.74 -2.61
CA GLN A 186 -10.40 44.13 -3.04
C GLN A 186 -9.58 45.17 -2.26
N ILE A 187 -8.64 44.72 -1.45
CA ILE A 187 -7.72 45.63 -0.76
C ILE A 187 -6.32 45.43 -1.36
N GLU A 188 -6.11 45.86 -2.59
CA GLU A 188 -4.78 46.32 -3.00
C GLU A 188 -4.72 47.84 -2.73
N PRO A 189 -3.80 48.33 -1.90
CA PRO A 189 -3.58 49.75 -1.76
C PRO A 189 -2.89 50.24 -3.02
N GLU A 190 -3.53 51.17 -3.73
CA GLU A 190 -2.80 52.16 -4.54
C GLU A 190 -1.78 52.82 -3.61
N MET A 191 -0.50 52.54 -3.81
CA MET A 191 0.58 53.42 -3.34
C MET A 191 1.32 53.93 -4.54
N GLY A 192 1.22 55.24 -4.66
CA GLY A 192 1.93 56.09 -5.58
C GLY A 192 3.45 56.10 -5.38
#